data_11399e5672d33639be574004ae9b094e
#
_entry.id   11399e5672d33639be574004ae9b094e
#
_cell.length_a   1.000
_cell.length_b   1.000
_cell.length_c   1.000
_cell.angle_alpha   90.00
_cell.angle_beta   90.00
_cell.angle_gamma   90.00
#
_symmetry.space_group_name_H-M   'P 1'
#
loop_
_entity.id
_entity.type
_entity.pdbx_description
1 polymer ?
#
loop_
_entity_poly.entity_id
_entity_poly.type
_entity_poly.pdbx_seq_one_letter_code
_entity_poly.pdbx_strand_id
1 'polypeptide(L)'
;AIITQDAEVDDQDSLIHILLYSNEIDIQGIVQGSSSIHWIGVPGIVTPETANGSYEKPYRWPGTSWMMNYLDAYAKVYPNLKKHDKTYPTPKYLKSVTKIGNIGYEGEMDNSTDGSDLIKKALLDNDERTLYLMAWGGPNTIARVLKDVENEYKGTKNWENIRNKIIKKVVITACMEQDNTYKTYISEEWPEIKFVSCVQMSSYAYGWGRMPEDESKATLKGDWMLKNLLRGHGALLDKYVTWGDGTYLEGELPENQFGTDDNLMETWWGAKFMGTHDRYDFLSEGDSPTFFLLLDSGL
;
A
#
# COMPACT_ATOMS: atom_id res chain seq x y z
N ALA A 1 2.45 -7.25 -10.80
CA ALA A 1 2.82 -6.43 -9.65
C ALA A 1 2.60 -7.18 -8.33
N ILE A 2 3.34 -6.83 -7.29
CA ILE A 2 3.10 -7.23 -5.89
C ILE A 2 3.00 -5.96 -5.06
N ILE A 3 1.95 -5.87 -4.24
CA ILE A 3 1.66 -4.75 -3.37
C ILE A 3 2.12 -5.10 -1.96
N THR A 4 2.93 -4.25 -1.31
CA THR A 4 3.14 -4.30 0.15
C THR A 4 2.51 -3.06 0.77
N GLN A 5 1.74 -3.23 1.84
CA GLN A 5 0.90 -2.19 2.42
C GLN A 5 0.86 -2.31 3.95
N ASP A 6 0.53 -1.26 4.68
CA ASP A 6 0.54 -1.25 6.15
C ASP A 6 -0.84 -1.05 6.78
N ALA A 7 -1.90 -1.05 5.94
CA ALA A 7 -3.30 -0.97 6.34
C ALA A 7 -3.81 0.41 6.78
N GLU A 8 -3.11 1.47 6.46
CA GLU A 8 -3.66 2.82 6.61
C GLU A 8 -4.90 2.99 5.70
N VAL A 9 -5.66 4.04 5.89
CA VAL A 9 -6.88 4.29 5.11
C VAL A 9 -6.61 4.44 3.62
N ASP A 10 -5.49 5.06 3.24
CA ASP A 10 -5.12 5.24 1.84
C ASP A 10 -4.65 3.93 1.18
N ASP A 11 -4.03 3.01 1.92
CA ASP A 11 -3.82 1.63 1.46
C ASP A 11 -5.14 0.92 1.15
N GLN A 12 -6.12 1.10 2.04
CA GLN A 12 -7.42 0.44 1.91
C GLN A 12 -8.19 0.97 0.69
N ASP A 13 -8.22 2.27 0.48
CA ASP A 13 -8.88 2.90 -0.66
C ASP A 13 -8.12 2.65 -1.97
N SER A 14 -6.78 2.71 -1.94
CA SER A 14 -5.93 2.35 -3.07
C SER A 14 -6.08 0.87 -3.46
N LEU A 15 -6.33 -0.03 -2.50
CA LEU A 15 -6.63 -1.43 -2.80
C LEU A 15 -7.95 -1.56 -3.57
N ILE A 16 -8.99 -0.79 -3.22
CA ILE A 16 -10.24 -0.77 -3.99
C ILE A 16 -9.96 -0.32 -5.42
N HIS A 17 -9.19 0.74 -5.58
CA HIS A 17 -8.88 1.32 -6.88
C HIS A 17 -8.13 0.31 -7.77
N ILE A 18 -7.02 -0.26 -7.29
CA ILE A 18 -6.23 -1.22 -8.09
C ILE A 18 -7.01 -2.51 -8.40
N LEU A 19 -7.92 -2.95 -7.51
CA LEU A 19 -8.80 -4.09 -7.78
C LEU A 19 -9.75 -3.85 -8.96
N LEU A 20 -10.16 -2.59 -9.19
CA LEU A 20 -10.97 -2.21 -10.34
C LEU A 20 -10.16 -2.19 -11.65
N TYR A 21 -8.83 -2.07 -11.58
CA TYR A 21 -7.89 -2.15 -12.70
C TYR A 21 -7.13 -3.48 -12.78
N SER A 22 -7.58 -4.48 -12.03
CA SER A 22 -6.90 -5.79 -11.99
C SER A 22 -7.04 -6.62 -13.28
N ASN A 23 -7.80 -6.14 -14.26
CA ASN A 23 -7.80 -6.67 -15.63
C ASN A 23 -6.58 -6.16 -16.45
N GLU A 24 -5.99 -5.04 -16.09
CA GLU A 24 -4.84 -4.41 -16.77
C GLU A 24 -3.53 -4.67 -16.04
N ILE A 25 -3.58 -4.86 -14.72
CA ILE A 25 -2.43 -5.12 -13.86
C ILE A 25 -2.47 -6.56 -13.35
N ASP A 26 -1.47 -7.37 -13.73
CA ASP A 26 -1.29 -8.73 -13.22
C ASP A 26 -0.85 -8.70 -11.74
N ILE A 27 -1.80 -8.79 -10.84
CA ILE A 27 -1.57 -8.78 -9.38
C ILE A 27 -1.12 -10.16 -8.94
N GLN A 28 0.16 -10.31 -8.61
CA GLN A 28 0.77 -11.55 -8.15
C GLN A 28 0.90 -11.66 -6.62
N GLY A 29 0.60 -10.60 -5.90
CA GLY A 29 0.60 -10.59 -4.45
C GLY A 29 -0.01 -9.33 -3.83
N ILE A 30 -0.64 -9.54 -2.67
CA ILE A 30 -1.10 -8.48 -1.77
C ILE A 30 -0.55 -8.85 -0.39
N VAL A 31 0.39 -8.06 0.12
CA VAL A 31 1.18 -8.41 1.31
C VAL A 31 1.03 -7.31 2.36
N GLN A 32 0.63 -7.68 3.57
CA GLN A 32 0.62 -6.73 4.68
C GLN A 32 1.99 -6.68 5.35
N GLY A 33 2.57 -5.49 5.40
CA GLY A 33 3.80 -5.14 6.11
C GLY A 33 3.53 -4.20 7.28
N SER A 34 4.54 -3.49 7.70
CA SER A 34 4.48 -2.39 8.66
C SER A 34 5.07 -1.10 8.07
N SER A 35 4.91 0.00 8.79
CA SER A 35 5.54 1.29 8.47
C SER A 35 6.00 2.00 9.73
N SER A 36 6.40 3.26 9.62
CA SER A 36 6.70 4.14 10.75
C SER A 36 5.47 4.50 11.59
N ILE A 37 4.26 4.15 11.14
CA ILE A 37 3.00 4.52 11.79
C ILE A 37 2.02 3.37 12.01
N HIS A 38 2.30 2.16 11.49
CA HIS A 38 1.45 0.98 11.65
C HIS A 38 2.26 -0.29 11.92
N TRP A 39 2.02 -0.94 13.06
CA TRP A 39 2.62 -2.25 13.43
C TRP A 39 1.84 -2.97 14.53
N ILE A 40 2.05 -4.29 14.62
CA ILE A 40 1.37 -5.13 15.64
C ILE A 40 2.04 -5.06 17.03
N GLY A 41 3.32 -4.72 17.08
CA GLY A 41 4.14 -4.76 18.29
C GLY A 41 4.73 -6.14 18.59
N VAL A 42 5.95 -6.14 19.14
CA VAL A 42 6.68 -7.34 19.54
C VAL A 42 7.24 -7.14 20.96
N PRO A 43 6.77 -7.88 21.96
CA PRO A 43 7.24 -7.74 23.33
C PRO A 43 8.77 -7.90 23.45
N GLY A 44 9.43 -7.02 24.18
CA GLY A 44 10.87 -7.08 24.44
C GLY A 44 11.73 -6.40 23.37
N ILE A 45 11.16 -5.87 22.32
CA ILE A 45 11.91 -5.08 21.31
C ILE A 45 12.16 -3.67 21.83
N VAL A 46 13.43 -3.25 21.75
CA VAL A 46 13.82 -1.88 22.13
C VAL A 46 13.23 -0.88 21.16
N THR A 47 12.46 0.05 21.68
CA THR A 47 11.86 1.12 20.89
C THR A 47 12.82 2.29 20.79
N PRO A 48 13.20 2.75 19.58
CA PRO A 48 13.98 3.97 19.39
C PRO A 48 13.23 5.22 19.90
N GLU A 49 13.95 6.22 20.39
CA GLU A 49 13.36 7.51 20.80
C GLU A 49 12.64 8.23 19.66
N THR A 50 13.06 7.96 18.42
CA THR A 50 12.47 8.55 17.20
C THR A 50 11.21 7.85 16.72
N ALA A 51 10.82 6.73 17.31
CA ALA A 51 9.62 6.00 16.91
C ALA A 51 8.33 6.75 17.32
N ASN A 52 7.31 6.66 16.49
CA ASN A 52 6.01 7.29 16.76
C ASN A 52 5.24 6.60 17.90
N GLY A 53 5.57 5.34 18.21
CA GLY A 53 4.95 4.57 19.29
C GLY A 53 5.88 3.49 19.82
N SER A 54 5.44 2.75 20.83
CA SER A 54 6.22 1.64 21.39
C SER A 54 6.22 0.43 20.46
N TYR A 55 7.40 -0.11 20.15
CA TYR A 55 7.52 -1.35 19.36
C TYR A 55 7.06 -2.60 20.10
N GLU A 56 6.81 -2.50 21.40
CA GLU A 56 6.29 -3.62 22.20
C GLU A 56 4.77 -3.78 22.13
N LYS A 57 4.05 -2.81 21.56
CA LYS A 57 2.59 -2.75 21.55
C LYS A 57 2.07 -2.41 20.14
N PRO A 58 0.84 -2.80 19.81
CA PRO A 58 0.20 -2.34 18.59
C PRO A 58 0.15 -0.81 18.51
N TYR A 59 0.45 -0.28 17.35
CA TYR A 59 0.32 1.14 17.04
C TYR A 59 -0.47 1.32 15.76
N ARG A 60 -1.61 2.02 15.83
CA ARG A 60 -2.55 2.26 14.73
C ARG A 60 -2.85 0.97 13.93
N TRP A 61 -3.02 -0.15 14.62
CA TRP A 61 -3.06 -1.47 13.99
C TRP A 61 -4.50 -1.98 13.78
N PRO A 62 -5.02 -2.03 12.53
CA PRO A 62 -6.40 -2.48 12.24
C PRO A 62 -6.53 -4.01 12.12
N GLY A 63 -5.49 -4.77 12.43
CA GLY A 63 -5.47 -6.22 12.24
C GLY A 63 -5.13 -6.63 10.82
N THR A 64 -5.34 -7.92 10.52
CA THR A 64 -4.98 -8.53 9.22
C THR A 64 -6.18 -9.02 8.42
N SER A 65 -7.38 -9.00 9.00
CA SER A 65 -8.58 -9.54 8.36
C SER A 65 -9.19 -8.62 7.30
N TRP A 66 -8.85 -7.35 7.32
CA TRP A 66 -9.44 -6.34 6.46
C TRP A 66 -9.24 -6.65 4.96
N MET A 67 -8.05 -7.10 4.54
CA MET A 67 -7.79 -7.49 3.15
C MET A 67 -8.78 -8.54 2.65
N MET A 68 -9.06 -9.57 3.48
CA MET A 68 -10.03 -10.60 3.11
C MET A 68 -11.43 -10.05 3.01
N ASN A 69 -11.81 -9.08 3.87
CA ASN A 69 -13.11 -8.41 3.82
C ASN A 69 -13.28 -7.59 2.51
N TYR A 70 -12.21 -6.98 2.01
CA TYR A 70 -12.21 -6.26 0.72
C TYR A 70 -12.28 -7.23 -0.45
N LEU A 71 -11.58 -8.37 -0.39
CA LEU A 71 -11.67 -9.42 -1.39
C LEU A 71 -13.03 -10.15 -1.38
N ASP A 72 -13.72 -10.21 -0.24
CA ASP A 72 -15.12 -10.67 -0.16
C ASP A 72 -16.06 -9.67 -0.84
N ALA A 73 -15.80 -8.38 -0.70
CA ALA A 73 -16.56 -7.35 -1.41
C ALA A 73 -16.29 -7.39 -2.93
N TYR A 74 -15.01 -7.57 -3.34
CA TYR A 74 -14.65 -7.82 -4.73
C TYR A 74 -15.38 -9.04 -5.30
N ALA A 75 -15.48 -10.13 -4.54
CA ALA A 75 -16.21 -11.33 -4.97
C ALA A 75 -17.67 -11.07 -5.31
N LYS A 76 -18.33 -10.14 -4.61
CA LYS A 76 -19.73 -9.76 -4.88
C LYS A 76 -19.86 -8.97 -6.19
N VAL A 77 -18.88 -8.17 -6.58
CA VAL A 77 -18.89 -7.38 -7.82
C VAL A 77 -18.24 -8.10 -9.00
N TYR A 78 -17.42 -9.10 -8.76
CA TYR A 78 -16.69 -9.88 -9.78
C TYR A 78 -17.56 -10.39 -10.95
N PRO A 79 -18.80 -10.89 -10.74
CA PRO A 79 -19.64 -11.34 -11.86
C PRO A 79 -19.95 -10.22 -12.87
N ASN A 80 -19.99 -8.96 -12.42
CA ASN A 80 -20.16 -7.80 -13.30
C ASN A 80 -18.84 -7.38 -13.96
N LEU A 81 -17.75 -7.30 -13.19
CA LEU A 81 -16.42 -7.01 -13.73
C LEU A 81 -16.05 -7.98 -14.86
N LYS A 82 -16.26 -9.27 -14.65
CA LYS A 82 -16.00 -10.32 -15.64
C LYS A 82 -16.86 -10.21 -16.92
N LYS A 83 -17.99 -9.52 -16.88
CA LYS A 83 -18.78 -9.24 -18.09
C LYS A 83 -18.13 -8.14 -18.94
N HIS A 84 -17.49 -7.17 -18.29
CA HIS A 84 -16.75 -6.12 -18.98
C HIS A 84 -15.44 -6.66 -19.57
N ASP A 85 -14.68 -7.41 -18.75
CA ASP A 85 -13.43 -8.04 -19.20
C ASP A 85 -13.23 -9.39 -18.52
N LYS A 86 -12.96 -10.41 -19.33
CA LYS A 86 -12.73 -11.79 -18.83
C LYS A 86 -11.38 -11.97 -18.14
N THR A 87 -10.48 -11.02 -18.27
CA THR A 87 -9.12 -11.03 -17.70
C THR A 87 -9.09 -10.67 -16.22
N TYR A 88 -10.17 -10.10 -15.66
CA TYR A 88 -10.26 -9.90 -14.22
C TYR A 88 -9.93 -11.18 -13.44
N PRO A 89 -9.00 -11.13 -12.48
CA PRO A 89 -8.60 -12.28 -11.68
C PRO A 89 -9.76 -12.78 -10.81
N THR A 90 -9.80 -14.10 -10.58
CA THR A 90 -10.85 -14.64 -9.72
C THR A 90 -10.63 -14.24 -8.26
N PRO A 91 -11.70 -14.03 -7.47
CA PRO A 91 -11.58 -13.77 -6.03
C PRO A 91 -10.79 -14.86 -5.28
N LYS A 92 -10.94 -16.12 -5.70
CA LYS A 92 -10.16 -17.25 -5.16
C LYS A 92 -8.67 -17.08 -5.39
N TYR A 93 -8.27 -16.63 -6.58
CA TYR A 93 -6.86 -16.37 -6.91
C TYR A 93 -6.32 -15.24 -6.04
N LEU A 94 -6.98 -14.07 -6.02
CA LEU A 94 -6.52 -12.92 -5.23
C LEU A 94 -6.36 -13.28 -3.74
N LYS A 95 -7.33 -14.01 -3.16
CA LYS A 95 -7.21 -14.51 -1.79
C LYS A 95 -6.01 -15.45 -1.59
N SER A 96 -5.67 -16.28 -2.58
CA SER A 96 -4.54 -17.21 -2.48
C SER A 96 -3.17 -16.53 -2.50
N VAL A 97 -3.08 -15.35 -3.12
CA VAL A 97 -1.86 -14.53 -3.20
C VAL A 97 -1.83 -13.38 -2.18
N THR A 98 -2.80 -13.34 -1.26
CA THR A 98 -2.81 -12.41 -0.13
C THR A 98 -2.08 -13.05 1.05
N LYS A 99 -1.06 -12.38 1.58
CA LYS A 99 -0.15 -12.90 2.60
C LYS A 99 0.17 -11.85 3.67
N ILE A 100 0.63 -12.33 4.82
CA ILE A 100 1.21 -11.50 5.86
C ILE A 100 2.72 -11.46 5.67
N GLY A 101 3.27 -10.27 5.63
CA GLY A 101 4.69 -9.98 5.59
C GLY A 101 5.25 -9.64 6.96
N ASN A 102 6.22 -8.74 7.00
CA ASN A 102 6.86 -8.29 8.21
C ASN A 102 6.04 -7.14 8.85
N ILE A 103 5.36 -7.44 9.95
CA ILE A 103 4.37 -6.57 10.59
C ILE A 103 4.70 -6.20 12.02
N GLY A 104 5.85 -6.67 12.54
CA GLY A 104 6.18 -6.61 13.97
C GLY A 104 6.33 -5.19 14.49
N TYR A 105 7.17 -4.40 13.82
CA TYR A 105 7.47 -3.00 14.15
C TYR A 105 8.04 -2.29 12.90
N GLU A 106 8.27 -0.98 13.00
CA GLU A 106 8.85 -0.18 11.92
C GLU A 106 10.18 -0.77 11.43
N GLY A 107 10.26 -1.07 10.14
CA GLY A 107 11.50 -1.58 9.53
C GLY A 107 11.87 -3.01 9.92
N GLU A 108 10.98 -3.76 10.59
CA GLU A 108 11.23 -5.15 10.94
C GLU A 108 11.53 -5.99 9.69
N MET A 109 12.70 -6.63 9.69
CA MET A 109 13.13 -7.55 8.63
C MET A 109 13.92 -8.74 9.22
N ASP A 110 13.57 -9.18 10.42
CA ASP A 110 14.31 -10.20 11.17
C ASP A 110 14.11 -11.61 10.62
N ASN A 111 12.88 -11.94 10.26
CA ASN A 111 12.50 -13.28 9.84
C ASN A 111 11.77 -13.28 8.50
N SER A 112 11.94 -14.38 7.75
CA SER A 112 11.12 -14.66 6.57
C SER A 112 9.67 -14.90 6.98
N THR A 113 8.76 -14.50 6.10
CA THR A 113 7.31 -14.58 6.31
C THR A 113 6.65 -15.18 5.07
N ASP A 114 5.38 -15.58 5.16
CA ASP A 114 4.62 -16.01 3.99
C ASP A 114 4.60 -14.95 2.88
N GLY A 115 4.61 -13.66 3.26
CA GLY A 115 4.68 -12.54 2.34
C GLY A 115 6.03 -12.42 1.65
N SER A 116 7.14 -12.50 2.40
CA SER A 116 8.48 -12.49 1.83
C SER A 116 8.74 -13.72 0.94
N ASP A 117 8.23 -14.90 1.33
CA ASP A 117 8.34 -16.12 0.52
C ASP A 117 7.58 -16.02 -0.80
N LEU A 118 6.39 -15.40 -0.80
CA LEU A 118 5.64 -15.12 -2.03
C LEU A 118 6.44 -14.21 -2.96
N ILE A 119 7.00 -13.11 -2.44
CA ILE A 119 7.83 -12.19 -3.22
C ILE A 119 9.08 -12.91 -3.73
N LYS A 120 9.78 -13.69 -2.89
CA LYS A 120 10.97 -14.47 -3.28
C LYS A 120 10.69 -15.41 -4.44
N LYS A 121 9.54 -16.09 -4.40
CA LYS A 121 9.12 -16.96 -5.51
C LYS A 121 8.97 -16.19 -6.82
N ALA A 122 8.35 -15.00 -6.78
CA ALA A 122 8.20 -14.17 -7.97
C ALA A 122 9.53 -13.57 -8.47
N LEU A 123 10.48 -13.28 -7.56
CA LEU A 123 11.84 -12.83 -7.95
C LEU A 123 12.61 -13.90 -8.70
N LEU A 124 12.46 -15.15 -8.28
CA LEU A 124 13.27 -16.28 -8.77
C LEU A 124 12.61 -17.10 -9.88
N ASP A 125 11.34 -16.86 -10.22
CA ASP A 125 10.65 -17.56 -11.29
C ASP A 125 11.22 -17.24 -12.68
N ASN A 126 10.72 -17.88 -13.72
CA ASN A 126 11.18 -17.70 -15.09
C ASN A 126 10.37 -16.65 -15.88
N ASP A 127 9.51 -15.89 -15.23
CA ASP A 127 8.82 -14.76 -15.87
C ASP A 127 9.81 -13.61 -16.07
N GLU A 128 10.04 -13.22 -17.31
CA GLU A 128 10.98 -12.13 -17.66
C GLU A 128 10.34 -10.74 -17.67
N ARG A 129 9.03 -10.66 -17.47
CA ARG A 129 8.34 -9.36 -17.37
C ARG A 129 8.88 -8.57 -16.16
N THR A 130 8.85 -7.27 -16.28
CA THR A 130 9.16 -6.40 -15.13
C THR A 130 8.22 -6.69 -13.96
N LEU A 131 8.79 -6.92 -12.79
CA LEU A 131 8.06 -7.08 -11.54
C LEU A 131 8.08 -5.75 -10.78
N TYR A 132 6.92 -5.13 -10.68
CA TYR A 132 6.74 -3.94 -9.85
C TYR A 132 6.43 -4.38 -8.43
N LEU A 133 7.31 -4.00 -7.49
CA LEU A 133 7.07 -4.13 -6.05
C LEU A 133 6.61 -2.77 -5.55
N MET A 134 5.33 -2.67 -5.22
CA MET A 134 4.69 -1.43 -4.80
C MET A 134 4.71 -1.36 -3.28
N ALA A 135 5.53 -0.48 -2.72
CA ALA A 135 5.57 -0.23 -1.28
C ALA A 135 4.63 0.94 -0.96
N TRP A 136 3.49 0.62 -0.38
CA TRP A 136 2.48 1.58 0.09
C TRP A 136 2.77 2.01 1.54
N GLY A 137 3.18 1.05 2.38
CA GLY A 137 3.81 1.31 3.67
C GLY A 137 5.33 1.24 3.61
N GLY A 138 5.95 0.65 4.64
CA GLY A 138 7.39 0.42 4.67
C GLY A 138 7.84 -0.63 3.65
N PRO A 139 9.01 -0.47 3.00
CA PRO A 139 9.60 -1.50 2.14
C PRO A 139 10.27 -2.67 2.90
N ASN A 140 10.04 -2.82 4.20
CA ASN A 140 10.68 -3.81 5.07
C ASN A 140 10.54 -5.26 4.60
N THR A 141 9.35 -5.68 4.14
CA THR A 141 9.17 -7.04 3.61
C THR A 141 9.93 -7.23 2.30
N ILE A 142 10.05 -6.18 1.47
CA ILE A 142 10.89 -6.21 0.27
C ILE A 142 12.37 -6.33 0.65
N ALA A 143 12.82 -5.55 1.65
CA ALA A 143 14.17 -5.66 2.19
C ALA A 143 14.43 -7.06 2.75
N ARG A 144 13.47 -7.65 3.50
CA ARG A 144 13.58 -9.00 4.03
C ARG A 144 13.82 -10.03 2.92
N VAL A 145 13.05 -10.00 1.85
CA VAL A 145 13.21 -10.96 0.76
C VAL A 145 14.55 -10.82 0.04
N LEU A 146 15.05 -9.60 -0.15
CA LEU A 146 16.37 -9.38 -0.75
C LEU A 146 17.47 -9.94 0.16
N LYS A 147 17.35 -9.78 1.48
CA LYS A 147 18.24 -10.39 2.47
C LYS A 147 18.16 -11.91 2.48
N ASP A 148 16.99 -12.49 2.27
CA ASP A 148 16.83 -13.95 2.14
C ASP A 148 17.56 -14.49 0.91
N VAL A 149 17.48 -13.76 -0.21
CA VAL A 149 18.22 -14.11 -1.42
C VAL A 149 19.73 -14.00 -1.21
N GLU A 150 20.21 -12.97 -0.53
CA GLU A 150 21.63 -12.84 -0.18
C GLU A 150 22.08 -14.02 0.69
N ASN A 151 21.35 -14.30 1.75
CA ASN A 151 21.69 -15.39 2.69
C ASN A 151 21.76 -16.76 1.99
N GLU A 152 20.91 -16.99 0.99
CA GLU A 152 20.88 -18.25 0.26
C GLU A 152 21.94 -18.35 -0.84
N TYR A 153 22.20 -17.26 -1.57
CA TYR A 153 23.01 -17.32 -2.79
C TYR A 153 24.35 -16.59 -2.72
N LYS A 154 24.52 -15.57 -1.86
CA LYS A 154 25.79 -14.80 -1.75
C LYS A 154 26.94 -15.73 -1.37
N GLY A 155 28.02 -15.68 -2.14
CA GLY A 155 29.15 -16.61 -2.01
C GLY A 155 29.00 -17.94 -2.74
N THR A 156 27.87 -18.23 -3.37
CA THR A 156 27.72 -19.39 -4.26
C THR A 156 28.08 -19.03 -5.71
N LYS A 157 28.33 -20.04 -6.53
CA LYS A 157 28.58 -19.86 -8.01
C LYS A 157 27.39 -19.24 -8.75
N ASN A 158 26.19 -19.24 -8.16
CA ASN A 158 24.97 -18.75 -8.79
C ASN A 158 24.69 -17.29 -8.44
N TRP A 159 25.41 -16.70 -7.49
CA TRP A 159 25.11 -15.37 -6.96
C TRP A 159 24.97 -14.29 -8.02
N GLU A 160 25.97 -14.15 -8.88
CA GLU A 160 25.97 -13.11 -9.92
C GLU A 160 24.77 -13.25 -10.88
N ASN A 161 24.43 -14.48 -11.26
CA ASN A 161 23.29 -14.73 -12.14
C ASN A 161 21.96 -14.36 -11.46
N ILE A 162 21.78 -14.76 -10.21
CA ILE A 162 20.57 -14.49 -9.43
C ILE A 162 20.44 -12.98 -9.18
N ARG A 163 21.53 -12.34 -8.75
CA ARG A 163 21.56 -10.91 -8.49
C ARG A 163 21.20 -10.09 -9.74
N ASN A 164 21.88 -10.38 -10.86
CA ASN A 164 21.62 -9.70 -12.13
C ASN A 164 20.20 -9.93 -12.65
N LYS A 165 19.64 -11.12 -12.45
CA LYS A 165 18.25 -11.42 -12.78
C LYS A 165 17.29 -10.52 -12.01
N ILE A 166 17.48 -10.38 -10.70
CA ILE A 166 16.63 -9.57 -9.84
C ILE A 166 16.74 -8.07 -10.20
N ILE A 167 17.97 -7.56 -10.34
CA ILE A 167 18.21 -6.15 -10.73
C ILE A 167 17.52 -5.81 -12.06
N LYS A 168 17.60 -6.71 -13.03
CA LYS A 168 16.95 -6.51 -14.35
C LYS A 168 15.42 -6.56 -14.26
N LYS A 169 14.90 -7.41 -13.38
CA LYS A 169 13.47 -7.71 -13.30
C LYS A 169 12.69 -6.70 -12.45
N VAL A 170 13.29 -6.19 -11.38
CA VAL A 170 12.57 -5.47 -10.32
C VAL A 170 12.59 -3.97 -10.52
N VAL A 171 11.42 -3.36 -10.32
CA VAL A 171 11.26 -1.93 -10.06
C VAL A 171 10.47 -1.78 -8.77
N ILE A 172 10.99 -1.05 -7.81
CA ILE A 172 10.26 -0.68 -6.60
C ILE A 172 9.60 0.68 -6.84
N THR A 173 8.28 0.75 -6.69
CA THR A 173 7.53 2.01 -6.65
C THR A 173 7.03 2.21 -5.23
N ALA A 174 7.30 3.34 -4.61
CA ALA A 174 6.98 3.56 -3.20
C ALA A 174 6.22 4.86 -2.98
N CYS A 175 5.20 4.80 -2.14
CA CYS A 175 4.59 6.00 -1.56
C CYS A 175 5.52 6.53 -0.47
N MET A 176 6.57 7.23 -0.87
CA MET A 176 7.69 7.65 -0.01
C MET A 176 8.49 6.46 0.57
N GLU A 177 9.40 6.73 1.48
CA GLU A 177 10.07 5.73 2.31
C GLU A 177 9.49 5.83 3.73
N GLN A 178 8.80 4.78 4.17
CA GLN A 178 8.03 4.85 5.41
C GLN A 178 8.62 4.03 6.58
N ASP A 179 9.83 3.46 6.45
CA ASP A 179 10.45 2.67 7.53
C ASP A 179 11.99 2.65 7.51
N ASN A 180 12.62 3.50 6.70
CA ASN A 180 14.08 3.59 6.50
C ASN A 180 14.77 2.33 5.92
N THR A 181 14.10 1.22 5.62
CA THR A 181 14.78 0.01 5.13
C THR A 181 15.30 0.15 3.70
N TYR A 182 14.72 1.03 2.89
CA TYR A 182 15.35 1.40 1.62
C TYR A 182 16.71 2.05 1.87
N LYS A 183 16.75 3.09 2.69
CA LYS A 183 17.98 3.85 2.97
C LYS A 183 19.05 3.01 3.66
N THR A 184 18.67 2.17 4.63
CA THR A 184 19.63 1.45 5.48
C THR A 184 20.05 0.09 4.94
N TYR A 185 19.32 -0.46 3.96
CA TYR A 185 19.61 -1.78 3.43
C TYR A 185 19.51 -1.85 1.90
N ILE A 186 18.34 -1.51 1.31
CA ILE A 186 18.15 -1.74 -0.14
C ILE A 186 19.11 -0.89 -0.97
N SER A 187 19.27 0.40 -0.66
CA SER A 187 20.17 1.29 -1.39
C SER A 187 21.65 0.95 -1.20
N GLU A 188 22.00 0.30 -0.10
CA GLU A 188 23.38 -0.09 0.21
C GLU A 188 23.79 -1.42 -0.45
N GLU A 189 22.94 -2.45 -0.31
CA GLU A 189 23.25 -3.81 -0.77
C GLU A 189 22.75 -4.08 -2.21
N TRP A 190 21.72 -3.37 -2.67
CA TRP A 190 21.06 -3.52 -3.97
C TRP A 190 20.91 -2.19 -4.74
N PRO A 191 21.96 -1.36 -4.81
CA PRO A 191 21.87 0.02 -5.33
C PRO A 191 21.42 0.12 -6.79
N GLU A 192 21.50 -0.97 -7.56
CA GLU A 192 21.10 -0.98 -8.97
C GLU A 192 19.60 -1.26 -9.16
N ILE A 193 18.88 -1.69 -8.12
CA ILE A 193 17.42 -1.83 -8.21
C ILE A 193 16.82 -0.44 -8.36
N LYS A 194 16.01 -0.26 -9.40
CA LYS A 194 15.32 1.01 -9.64
C LYS A 194 14.29 1.24 -8.55
N PHE A 195 14.46 2.33 -7.80
CA PHE A 195 13.50 2.81 -6.81
C PHE A 195 12.86 4.11 -7.30
N VAL A 196 11.52 4.16 -7.32
CA VAL A 196 10.73 5.31 -7.77
C VAL A 196 9.86 5.78 -6.61
N SER A 197 10.18 6.93 -6.05
CA SER A 197 9.34 7.56 -5.03
C SER A 197 8.16 8.28 -5.69
N CYS A 198 6.95 7.85 -5.38
CA CYS A 198 5.71 8.39 -5.94
C CYS A 198 5.09 9.38 -4.95
N VAL A 199 5.54 10.65 -5.05
CA VAL A 199 5.09 11.74 -4.16
C VAL A 199 3.86 12.49 -4.66
N GLN A 200 3.23 12.03 -5.74
CA GLN A 200 2.06 12.65 -6.36
C GLN A 200 0.81 12.61 -5.46
N MET A 201 0.81 11.78 -4.43
CA MET A 201 -0.19 11.80 -3.38
C MET A 201 -0.48 13.21 -2.85
N SER A 202 0.52 14.09 -2.86
CA SER A 202 0.36 15.46 -2.41
C SER A 202 -0.44 16.35 -3.35
N SER A 203 -0.84 15.90 -4.52
CA SER A 203 -1.62 16.71 -5.45
C SER A 203 -3.12 16.45 -5.37
N TYR A 204 -3.60 15.21 -5.32
CA TYR A 204 -5.04 14.94 -5.32
C TYR A 204 -5.56 14.30 -4.01
N ALA A 205 -4.66 13.87 -3.14
CA ALA A 205 -5.00 13.41 -1.80
C ALA A 205 -4.59 14.48 -0.78
N TYR A 206 -3.51 14.26 -0.08
CA TYR A 206 -3.09 15.12 1.02
C TYR A 206 -2.64 16.54 0.62
N GLY A 207 -2.27 16.77 -0.63
CA GLY A 207 -1.93 18.10 -1.15
C GLY A 207 -3.11 18.87 -1.74
N TRP A 208 -4.33 18.45 -1.44
CA TRP A 208 -5.58 18.99 -1.95
C TRP A 208 -5.64 20.52 -2.03
N GLY A 209 -5.24 21.21 -0.95
CA GLY A 209 -5.23 22.66 -0.90
C GLY A 209 -4.30 23.34 -1.91
N ARG A 210 -3.40 22.59 -2.56
CA ARG A 210 -2.46 23.09 -3.58
C ARG A 210 -2.95 22.84 -5.00
N MET A 211 -4.03 22.06 -5.17
CA MET A 211 -4.62 21.85 -6.49
C MET A 211 -5.25 23.14 -7.03
N PRO A 212 -5.13 23.42 -8.33
CA PRO A 212 -5.86 24.50 -8.97
C PRO A 212 -7.38 24.35 -8.78
N GLU A 213 -8.07 25.44 -8.59
CA GLU A 213 -9.54 25.46 -8.53
C GLU A 213 -10.09 25.40 -9.96
N ASP A 214 -10.22 24.21 -10.50
CA ASP A 214 -10.78 23.92 -11.82
C ASP A 214 -11.81 22.78 -11.78
N GLU A 215 -12.36 22.42 -12.91
CA GLU A 215 -13.37 21.35 -13.02
C GLU A 215 -12.83 19.98 -12.59
N SER A 216 -11.52 19.75 -12.74
CA SER A 216 -10.88 18.48 -12.33
C SER A 216 -10.95 18.33 -10.82
N LYS A 217 -10.66 19.40 -10.06
CA LYS A 217 -10.76 19.41 -8.61
C LYS A 217 -12.18 19.09 -8.13
N ALA A 218 -13.19 19.61 -8.80
CA ALA A 218 -14.58 19.39 -8.45
C ALA A 218 -14.98 17.90 -8.51
N THR A 219 -14.44 17.13 -9.45
CA THR A 219 -14.71 15.68 -9.59
C THR A 219 -13.91 14.82 -8.61
N LEU A 220 -12.88 15.37 -7.99
CA LEU A 220 -12.08 14.69 -6.97
C LEU A 220 -12.58 14.97 -5.54
N LYS A 221 -13.62 15.80 -5.37
CA LYS A 221 -14.23 16.03 -4.05
C LYS A 221 -14.94 14.80 -3.54
N GLY A 222 -14.76 14.51 -2.25
CA GLY A 222 -15.36 13.36 -1.60
C GLY A 222 -16.89 13.33 -1.69
N ASP A 223 -17.57 14.46 -1.62
CA ASP A 223 -19.03 14.54 -1.78
C ASP A 223 -19.48 14.21 -3.20
N TRP A 224 -18.74 14.66 -4.23
CA TRP A 224 -18.98 14.29 -5.62
C TRP A 224 -18.76 12.78 -5.83
N MET A 225 -17.66 12.27 -5.30
CA MET A 225 -17.30 10.84 -5.37
C MET A 225 -18.35 9.97 -4.67
N LEU A 226 -18.77 10.33 -3.46
CA LEU A 226 -19.83 9.63 -2.73
C LEU A 226 -21.11 9.53 -3.54
N LYS A 227 -21.54 10.65 -4.13
CA LYS A 227 -22.81 10.73 -4.86
C LYS A 227 -22.75 10.00 -6.20
N ASN A 228 -21.65 10.08 -6.92
CA ASN A 228 -21.60 9.70 -8.33
C ASN A 228 -20.89 8.36 -8.58
N LEU A 229 -20.01 7.92 -7.67
CA LEU A 229 -19.19 6.71 -7.86
C LEU A 229 -19.28 5.71 -6.70
N LEU A 230 -19.20 6.17 -5.44
CA LEU A 230 -18.91 5.26 -4.34
C LEU A 230 -20.16 4.57 -3.80
N ARG A 231 -21.28 5.26 -3.63
CA ARG A 231 -22.47 4.72 -2.99
C ARG A 231 -23.48 4.20 -4.02
N GLY A 232 -23.98 2.97 -3.80
CA GLY A 232 -24.94 2.33 -4.70
C GLY A 232 -24.35 1.71 -5.97
N HIS A 233 -23.02 1.70 -6.11
CA HIS A 233 -22.33 1.14 -7.28
C HIS A 233 -21.64 -0.21 -6.98
N GLY A 234 -21.95 -0.80 -5.85
CA GLY A 234 -21.56 -2.16 -5.51
C GLY A 234 -20.70 -2.28 -4.25
N ALA A 235 -20.67 -3.49 -3.73
CA ALA A 235 -20.13 -3.80 -2.41
C ALA A 235 -18.65 -3.43 -2.20
N LEU A 236 -17.86 -3.34 -3.28
CA LEU A 236 -16.45 -2.94 -3.18
C LEU A 236 -16.34 -1.43 -2.98
N LEU A 237 -17.03 -0.63 -3.79
CA LEU A 237 -17.03 0.83 -3.67
C LEU A 237 -17.73 1.32 -2.40
N ASP A 238 -18.70 0.56 -1.87
CA ASP A 238 -19.35 0.88 -0.60
C ASP A 238 -18.39 0.84 0.61
N LYS A 239 -17.19 0.27 0.45
CA LYS A 239 -16.14 0.25 1.49
C LYS A 239 -15.20 1.44 1.45
N TYR A 240 -15.24 2.23 0.40
CA TYR A 240 -14.37 3.39 0.23
C TYR A 240 -14.67 4.45 1.30
N VAL A 241 -13.62 4.96 1.92
CA VAL A 241 -13.69 5.96 2.99
C VAL A 241 -13.31 7.33 2.42
N THR A 242 -14.13 8.34 2.67
CA THR A 242 -13.82 9.71 2.28
C THR A 242 -13.61 10.59 3.49
N TRP A 243 -12.76 11.60 3.37
CA TRP A 243 -12.46 12.51 4.46
C TRP A 243 -13.75 13.07 5.11
N GLY A 244 -13.91 12.83 6.39
CA GLY A 244 -15.07 13.32 7.15
C GLY A 244 -16.40 12.60 6.89
N ASP A 245 -16.42 11.40 6.33
CA ASP A 245 -17.65 10.65 6.05
C ASP A 245 -18.29 9.96 7.26
N GLY A 246 -17.66 10.00 8.40
CA GLY A 246 -18.14 9.37 9.63
C GLY A 246 -17.61 7.95 9.85
N THR A 247 -16.76 7.44 8.99
CA THR A 247 -16.22 6.08 9.12
C THR A 247 -15.20 5.99 10.25
N TYR A 248 -15.37 5.02 11.12
CA TYR A 248 -14.41 4.63 12.12
C TYR A 248 -13.53 3.50 11.58
N LEU A 249 -12.22 3.69 11.62
CA LEU A 249 -11.25 2.65 11.26
C LEU A 249 -10.74 1.98 12.54
N GLU A 250 -10.96 0.68 12.64
CA GLU A 250 -10.51 -0.11 13.79
C GLU A 250 -8.99 -0.01 13.94
N GLY A 251 -8.53 0.22 15.15
CA GLY A 251 -7.10 0.34 15.48
C GLY A 251 -6.52 1.74 15.34
N GLU A 252 -7.19 2.66 14.63
CA GLU A 252 -6.74 4.05 14.52
C GLU A 252 -6.80 4.81 15.84
N LEU A 253 -5.93 5.80 15.99
CA LEU A 253 -6.00 6.73 17.10
C LEU A 253 -7.28 7.58 16.98
N PRO A 254 -7.98 7.86 18.09
CA PRO A 254 -9.21 8.64 18.06
C PRO A 254 -9.08 9.99 17.34
N GLU A 255 -7.94 10.65 17.48
CA GLU A 255 -7.62 11.92 16.83
C GLU A 255 -7.35 11.83 15.33
N ASN A 256 -7.12 10.63 14.81
CA ASN A 256 -6.88 10.38 13.39
C ASN A 256 -8.07 9.74 12.66
N GLN A 257 -9.22 9.71 13.32
CA GLN A 257 -10.42 9.11 12.72
C GLN A 257 -10.99 10.01 11.64
N PHE A 258 -11.23 9.43 10.49
CA PHE A 258 -11.82 10.08 9.31
C PHE A 258 -13.27 10.51 9.53
N GLY A 259 -13.86 10.23 10.67
CA GLY A 259 -15.27 10.34 10.88
C GLY A 259 -15.77 11.40 11.81
N THR A 260 -14.93 12.15 12.50
CA THR A 260 -15.41 13.11 13.48
C THR A 260 -15.26 14.54 12.95
N ASP A 261 -16.37 15.28 12.89
CA ASP A 261 -16.39 16.69 12.48
C ASP A 261 -15.43 17.56 13.33
N ASP A 262 -15.22 17.18 14.60
CA ASP A 262 -14.37 17.92 15.53
C ASP A 262 -12.86 17.73 15.26
N ASN A 263 -12.45 16.69 14.53
CA ASN A 263 -11.05 16.33 14.31
C ASN A 263 -10.54 16.59 12.89
N LEU A 264 -11.37 17.05 11.98
CA LEU A 264 -10.98 17.32 10.59
C LEU A 264 -9.80 18.29 10.46
N MET A 265 -9.60 19.12 11.46
CA MET A 265 -8.60 20.19 11.50
C MET A 265 -7.36 19.85 12.33
N GLU A 266 -7.46 18.87 13.22
CA GLU A 266 -6.48 18.63 14.29
C GLU A 266 -5.70 17.32 14.14
N THR A 267 -5.92 16.54 13.09
CA THR A 267 -5.08 15.38 12.83
C THR A 267 -3.62 15.82 12.79
N TRP A 268 -2.77 15.17 13.58
CA TRP A 268 -1.40 15.65 13.85
C TRP A 268 -0.59 15.93 12.59
N TRP A 269 -0.88 15.27 11.50
CA TRP A 269 -0.24 15.51 10.22
C TRP A 269 -1.12 16.32 9.24
N GLY A 270 -2.44 16.27 9.32
CA GLY A 270 -3.33 17.07 8.51
C GLY A 270 -3.10 18.57 8.67
N ALA A 271 -3.21 19.10 9.88
CA ALA A 271 -3.03 20.51 10.15
C ALA A 271 -1.60 21.04 9.91
N LYS A 272 -0.58 20.19 10.14
CA LYS A 272 0.82 20.59 9.96
C LYS A 272 1.31 20.51 8.52
N PHE A 273 0.84 19.54 7.75
CA PHE A 273 1.35 19.27 6.41
C PHE A 273 0.48 19.87 5.30
N MET A 274 -0.80 19.96 5.48
CA MET A 274 -1.75 20.09 4.39
C MET A 274 -2.68 21.28 4.50
N GLY A 275 -2.64 21.99 5.62
CA GLY A 275 -3.55 23.09 5.88
C GLY A 275 -4.93 22.60 6.37
N THR A 276 -5.92 23.47 6.27
CA THR A 276 -7.29 23.18 6.68
C THR A 276 -8.03 22.48 5.54
N HIS A 277 -8.65 21.35 5.86
CA HIS A 277 -9.52 20.63 4.94
C HIS A 277 -10.95 20.67 5.48
N ASP A 278 -11.90 20.99 4.61
CA ASP A 278 -13.29 20.84 4.90
C ASP A 278 -13.72 19.37 4.76
N ARG A 279 -14.88 19.05 5.30
CA ARG A 279 -15.48 17.74 5.14
C ARG A 279 -15.61 17.38 3.66
N TYR A 280 -15.17 16.17 3.29
CA TYR A 280 -15.17 15.67 1.90
C TYR A 280 -14.25 16.41 0.94
N ASP A 281 -13.21 17.07 1.41
CA ASP A 281 -12.33 17.86 0.55
C ASP A 281 -11.43 16.98 -0.35
N PHE A 282 -11.00 15.82 0.12
CA PHE A 282 -10.07 15.01 -0.65
C PHE A 282 -10.36 13.49 -0.60
N LEU A 283 -9.72 12.77 -1.51
CA LEU A 283 -9.73 11.32 -1.54
C LEU A 283 -8.53 10.76 -0.78
N SER A 284 -8.76 9.72 0.00
CA SER A 284 -7.69 9.06 0.76
C SER A 284 -7.09 7.93 -0.07
N GLU A 285 -6.31 8.27 -1.07
CA GLU A 285 -5.63 7.34 -1.97
C GLU A 285 -4.15 7.71 -2.16
N GLY A 286 -3.41 7.89 -1.07
CA GLY A 286 -2.00 8.27 -1.11
C GLY A 286 -1.12 7.32 -1.90
N ASP A 287 -1.47 6.05 -1.97
CA ASP A 287 -0.69 4.98 -2.60
C ASP A 287 -0.98 4.73 -4.07
N SER A 288 -2.14 5.16 -4.55
CA SER A 288 -2.56 4.94 -5.94
C SER A 288 -1.55 5.44 -6.98
N PRO A 289 -0.77 6.53 -6.79
CA PRO A 289 0.27 6.93 -7.72
C PRO A 289 1.33 5.87 -8.00
N THR A 290 1.54 4.90 -7.12
CA THR A 290 2.50 3.82 -7.31
C THR A 290 2.16 2.90 -8.48
N PHE A 291 0.89 2.84 -8.89
CA PHE A 291 0.44 2.02 -10.02
C PHE A 291 -0.09 2.83 -11.20
N PHE A 292 -0.33 4.12 -11.08
CA PHE A 292 -0.80 4.95 -12.22
C PHE A 292 0.15 4.90 -13.41
N LEU A 293 1.46 4.77 -13.17
CA LEU A 293 2.44 4.61 -14.24
C LEU A 293 2.31 3.29 -15.03
N LEU A 294 1.51 2.33 -14.53
CA LEU A 294 1.25 1.04 -15.18
C LEU A 294 -0.05 1.04 -15.99
N LEU A 295 -0.89 2.06 -15.82
CA LEU A 295 -2.14 2.20 -16.52
C LEU A 295 -1.91 3.02 -17.79
N ASP A 296 -2.56 2.63 -18.90
CA ASP A 296 -2.61 3.42 -20.12
C ASP A 296 -3.62 4.56 -19.93
N SER A 297 -3.25 5.52 -19.08
CA SER A 297 -4.08 6.67 -18.73
C SER A 297 -3.91 7.85 -19.71
N GLY A 298 -3.03 7.72 -20.69
CA GLY A 298 -2.68 8.80 -21.62
C GLY A 298 -1.82 9.91 -20.99
N LEU A 299 -1.22 9.66 -19.83
CA LEU A 299 -0.32 10.57 -19.13
C LEU A 299 1.13 10.34 -19.53
#